data_0364a3633b3b0cef6025693323364174
#
_entry.id   0364a3633b3b0cef6025693323364174
#
_cell.length_a   1.000
_cell.length_b   1.000
_cell.length_c   1.000
_cell.angle_alpha   90.00
_cell.angle_beta   90.00
_cell.angle_gamma   90.00
#
_symmetry.space_group_name_H-M   'P 1'
#
loop_
_entity.id
_entity.type
_entity.pdbx_description
1 polymer ?
#
loop_
_entity_poly.entity_id
_entity_poly.type
_entity_poly.pdbx_seq_one_letter_code
_entity_poly.pdbx_strand_id
1 'polypeptide(L)'
;MAIQLNHTIVGARDRYESATFLADVLGLAPPKTYGPFAVVELDNDVSLDFMDDEHVHQRHYAFLVTEDEFDAIFGRIRKRGLTFWADPFEQQPGEINTHDGGRGLYWQDPSGHKLEIITRPYGG
;
A
#
# COMPACT_ATOMS: atom_id res chain seq x y z
N MET A 1 8.30 3.59 27.44
CA MET A 1 8.49 3.94 26.00
C MET A 1 7.82 2.89 25.15
N ALA A 2 7.05 3.30 24.18
CA ALA A 2 6.42 2.37 23.26
C ALA A 2 7.43 1.87 22.23
N ILE A 3 7.34 0.60 21.86
CA ILE A 3 8.12 0.06 20.75
C ILE A 3 7.41 0.47 19.46
N GLN A 4 8.17 0.99 18.51
CA GLN A 4 7.64 1.49 17.24
C GLN A 4 8.31 0.77 16.08
N LEU A 5 7.52 0.38 15.08
CA LEU A 5 8.07 -0.10 13.83
C LEU A 5 8.74 1.08 13.11
N ASN A 6 9.99 0.92 12.68
CA ASN A 6 10.73 1.97 11.98
C ASN A 6 10.66 1.78 10.46
N HIS A 7 11.02 0.60 9.98
CA HIS A 7 11.01 0.31 8.54
C HIS A 7 10.89 -1.18 8.29
N THR A 8 10.52 -1.52 7.07
CA THR A 8 10.53 -2.89 6.58
C THR A 8 11.09 -2.91 5.16
N ILE A 9 11.78 -3.98 4.81
CA ILE A 9 12.34 -4.15 3.47
C ILE A 9 11.33 -4.90 2.61
N VAL A 10 11.05 -4.36 1.41
CA VAL A 10 10.09 -4.92 0.47
C VAL A 10 10.84 -5.32 -0.80
N GLY A 11 10.85 -6.61 -1.11
CA GLY A 11 11.43 -7.09 -2.37
C GLY A 11 10.56 -6.69 -3.55
N ALA A 12 11.17 -6.24 -4.64
CA ALA A 12 10.46 -5.83 -5.83
C ALA A 12 11.23 -6.21 -7.08
N ARG A 13 10.50 -6.50 -8.15
CA ARG A 13 11.10 -6.74 -9.47
C ARG A 13 11.96 -5.55 -9.90
N ASP A 14 11.47 -4.35 -9.63
CA ASP A 14 12.17 -3.08 -9.84
C ASP A 14 11.79 -2.17 -8.68
N ARG A 15 12.77 -1.83 -7.85
CA ARG A 15 12.51 -1.06 -6.62
C ARG A 15 11.87 0.30 -6.89
N TYR A 16 12.27 0.97 -7.95
CA TYR A 16 11.69 2.29 -8.28
C TYR A 16 10.30 2.17 -8.88
N GLU A 17 10.03 1.12 -9.65
CA GLU A 17 8.69 0.87 -10.18
C GLU A 17 7.69 0.71 -9.05
N SER A 18 7.98 -0.18 -8.10
CA SER A 18 7.07 -0.44 -6.97
C SER A 18 6.99 0.72 -6.00
N ALA A 19 8.11 1.34 -5.68
CA ALA A 19 8.13 2.48 -4.75
C ALA A 19 7.38 3.68 -5.32
N THR A 20 7.61 4.01 -6.59
CA THR A 20 6.92 5.13 -7.25
C THR A 20 5.43 4.86 -7.35
N PHE A 21 5.05 3.63 -7.71
CA PHE A 21 3.65 3.23 -7.78
C PHE A 21 2.96 3.45 -6.43
N LEU A 22 3.56 2.98 -5.34
CA LEU A 22 2.99 3.12 -4.01
C LEU A 22 2.84 4.60 -3.63
N ALA A 23 3.91 5.38 -3.80
CA ALA A 23 3.89 6.80 -3.47
C ALA A 23 2.82 7.54 -4.27
N ASP A 24 2.71 7.26 -5.57
CA ASP A 24 1.73 7.93 -6.43
C ASP A 24 0.29 7.58 -6.03
N VAL A 25 0.00 6.31 -5.78
CA VAL A 25 -1.36 5.87 -5.43
C VAL A 25 -1.75 6.41 -4.06
N LEU A 26 -0.85 6.36 -3.08
CA LEU A 26 -1.14 6.86 -1.74
C LEU A 26 -1.06 8.39 -1.62
N GLY A 27 -0.53 9.07 -2.63
CA GLY A 27 -0.38 10.53 -2.59
C GLY A 27 0.76 10.99 -1.68
N LEU A 28 1.81 10.19 -1.58
CA LEU A 28 2.99 10.49 -0.76
C LEU A 28 4.08 11.14 -1.61
N ALA A 29 5.10 11.68 -0.94
CA ALA A 29 6.28 12.22 -1.61
C ALA A 29 6.98 11.14 -2.44
N PRO A 30 7.67 11.52 -3.54
CA PRO A 30 8.41 10.56 -4.34
C PRO A 30 9.43 9.79 -3.51
N PRO A 31 9.76 8.54 -3.91
CA PRO A 31 10.75 7.75 -3.17
C PRO A 31 12.12 8.42 -3.13
N LYS A 32 12.82 8.22 -2.03
CA LYS A 32 14.20 8.67 -1.87
C LYS A 32 15.15 7.49 -2.06
N THR A 33 16.32 7.74 -2.61
CA THR A 33 17.35 6.72 -2.74
C THR A 33 18.18 6.67 -1.45
N TYR A 34 18.33 5.46 -0.89
CA TYR A 34 19.22 5.24 0.24
C TYR A 34 19.93 3.89 0.04
N GLY A 35 21.19 3.93 -0.37
CA GLY A 35 21.94 2.73 -0.70
C GLY A 35 21.23 1.92 -1.78
N PRO A 36 20.96 0.61 -1.56
CA PRO A 36 20.26 -0.22 -2.54
C PRO A 36 18.74 -0.04 -2.51
N PHE A 37 18.23 0.92 -1.71
CA PHE A 37 16.80 1.04 -1.47
C PHE A 37 16.18 2.26 -2.15
N ALA A 38 14.94 2.09 -2.61
CA ALA A 38 14.02 3.17 -2.91
C ALA A 38 13.06 3.26 -1.72
N VAL A 39 13.12 4.36 -0.97
CA VAL A 39 12.45 4.49 0.34
C VAL A 39 11.20 5.33 0.20
N VAL A 40 10.05 4.77 0.60
CA VAL A 40 8.77 5.47 0.69
C VAL A 40 8.49 5.73 2.16
N GLU A 41 8.39 7.00 2.53
CA GLU A 41 8.10 7.40 3.91
C GLU A 41 6.60 7.56 4.11
N LEU A 42 6.08 6.92 5.16
CA LEU A 42 4.68 7.06 5.57
C LEU A 42 4.56 8.20 6.59
N ASP A 43 3.34 8.65 6.84
CA ASP A 43 3.09 9.81 7.70
C ASP A 43 3.34 9.54 9.20
N ASN A 44 3.50 8.28 9.59
CA ASN A 44 3.74 7.90 10.99
C ASN A 44 5.21 7.51 11.24
N ASP A 45 6.14 8.07 10.48
CA ASP A 45 7.59 7.85 10.62
C ASP A 45 8.03 6.41 10.36
N VAL A 46 7.22 5.63 9.67
CA VAL A 46 7.57 4.29 9.19
C VAL A 46 7.88 4.39 7.71
N SER A 47 8.89 3.65 7.24
CA SER A 47 9.17 3.59 5.81
C SER A 47 9.09 2.18 5.26
N LEU A 48 8.74 2.08 3.97
CA LEU A 48 8.87 0.87 3.18
C LEU A 48 10.09 1.05 2.27
N ASP A 49 11.09 0.20 2.45
CA ASP A 49 12.37 0.30 1.76
C ASP A 49 12.40 -0.77 0.67
N PHE A 50 12.12 -0.37 -0.57
CA PHE A 50 12.05 -1.29 -1.71
C PHE A 50 13.44 -1.64 -2.21
N MET A 51 13.68 -2.93 -2.42
CA MET A 51 14.96 -3.45 -2.88
C MET A 51 14.72 -4.39 -4.06
N ASP A 52 15.61 -4.33 -5.08
CA ASP A 52 15.51 -5.25 -6.21
C ASP A 52 15.68 -6.69 -5.72
N ASP A 53 14.78 -7.57 -6.18
CA ASP A 53 14.77 -8.98 -5.82
C ASP A 53 14.34 -9.80 -7.03
N GLU A 54 15.15 -10.77 -7.41
CA GLU A 54 14.84 -11.65 -8.54
C GLU A 54 13.70 -12.62 -8.23
N HIS A 55 13.50 -12.91 -6.94
CA HIS A 55 12.49 -13.86 -6.47
C HIS A 55 11.58 -13.18 -5.45
N VAL A 56 10.66 -12.37 -5.94
CA VAL A 56 9.74 -11.62 -5.08
C VAL A 56 8.76 -12.58 -4.40
N HIS A 57 8.72 -12.52 -3.07
CA HIS A 57 7.71 -13.20 -2.28
C HIS A 57 6.58 -12.23 -1.99
N GLN A 58 5.35 -12.61 -2.33
CA GLN A 58 4.17 -11.76 -2.09
C GLN A 58 4.05 -11.41 -0.60
N ARG A 59 3.84 -10.14 -0.32
CA ARG A 59 3.57 -9.61 1.01
C ARG A 59 2.25 -8.88 1.01
N HIS A 60 1.74 -8.61 2.19
CA HIS A 60 0.50 -7.87 2.40
C HIS A 60 0.80 -6.66 3.28
N TYR A 61 0.47 -5.47 2.78
CA TYR A 61 0.60 -4.23 3.53
C TYR A 61 -0.74 -3.52 3.57
N ALA A 62 -1.18 -3.17 4.78
CA ALA A 62 -2.43 -2.44 4.99
C ALA A 62 -2.12 -1.07 5.60
N PHE A 63 -2.76 -0.05 5.05
CA PHE A 63 -2.55 1.33 5.47
C PHE A 63 -3.84 1.88 6.08
N LEU A 64 -3.73 2.44 7.28
CA LEU A 64 -4.85 3.13 7.93
C LEU A 64 -4.90 4.55 7.40
N VAL A 65 -6.02 4.93 6.84
CA VAL A 65 -6.21 6.24 6.21
C VAL A 65 -7.48 6.90 6.75
N THR A 66 -7.58 8.22 6.60
CA THR A 66 -8.81 8.94 6.90
C THR A 66 -9.85 8.69 5.80
N GLU A 67 -11.11 9.05 6.05
CA GLU A 67 -12.15 8.93 5.02
C GLU A 67 -11.83 9.78 3.79
N ASP A 68 -11.31 11.00 3.99
CA ASP A 68 -10.92 11.86 2.88
C ASP A 68 -9.75 11.28 2.09
N GLU A 69 -8.76 10.72 2.77
CA GLU A 69 -7.65 10.05 2.12
C GLU A 69 -8.12 8.81 1.34
N PHE A 70 -9.06 8.06 1.91
CA PHE A 70 -9.65 6.91 1.22
C PHE A 70 -10.26 7.35 -0.11
N ASP A 71 -11.07 8.40 -0.10
CA ASP A 71 -11.70 8.92 -1.32
C ASP A 71 -10.66 9.33 -2.36
N ALA A 72 -9.60 10.00 -1.94
CA ALA A 72 -8.54 10.44 -2.85
C ALA A 72 -7.78 9.25 -3.46
N ILE A 73 -7.42 8.28 -2.62
CA ILE A 73 -6.70 7.08 -3.06
C ILE A 73 -7.58 6.23 -3.98
N PHE A 74 -8.83 6.01 -3.61
CA PHE A 74 -9.79 5.27 -4.42
C PHE A 74 -9.99 5.93 -5.78
N GLY A 75 -10.06 7.26 -5.80
CA GLY A 75 -10.13 8.03 -7.04
C GLY A 75 -8.92 7.79 -7.94
N ARG A 76 -7.71 7.75 -7.37
CA ARG A 76 -6.48 7.46 -8.15
C ARG A 76 -6.46 6.04 -8.69
N ILE A 77 -6.88 5.06 -7.89
CA ILE A 77 -6.98 3.65 -8.30
C ILE A 77 -7.90 3.53 -9.52
N ARG A 78 -9.09 4.15 -9.45
CA ARG A 78 -10.07 4.12 -10.53
C ARG A 78 -9.58 4.86 -11.77
N LYS A 79 -9.00 6.03 -11.60
CA LYS A 79 -8.47 6.83 -12.72
C LYS A 79 -7.35 6.12 -13.46
N ARG A 80 -6.52 5.35 -12.75
CA ARG A 80 -5.44 4.56 -13.34
C ARG A 80 -5.92 3.25 -13.95
N GLY A 81 -7.20 2.92 -13.79
CA GLY A 81 -7.76 1.67 -14.31
C GLY A 81 -7.23 0.43 -13.60
N LEU A 82 -6.81 0.57 -12.35
CA LEU A 82 -6.30 -0.56 -11.58
C LEU A 82 -7.45 -1.46 -11.14
N THR A 83 -7.23 -2.77 -11.15
CA THR A 83 -8.18 -3.71 -10.57
C THR A 83 -8.11 -3.60 -9.05
N PHE A 84 -9.27 -3.63 -8.41
CA PHE A 84 -9.36 -3.62 -6.94
C PHE A 84 -10.48 -4.57 -6.50
N TRP A 85 -10.43 -4.97 -5.24
CA TRP A 85 -11.35 -5.95 -4.66
C TRP A 85 -11.77 -5.53 -3.27
N ALA A 86 -12.97 -5.98 -2.85
CA ALA A 86 -13.42 -5.81 -1.48
C ALA A 86 -12.74 -6.79 -0.52
N ASP A 87 -12.18 -7.89 -1.04
CA ASP A 87 -11.65 -8.99 -0.24
C ASP A 87 -10.21 -9.35 -0.65
N PRO A 88 -9.43 -9.96 0.27
CA PRO A 88 -8.03 -10.31 -0.01
C PRO A 88 -7.86 -11.50 -0.96
N PHE A 89 -8.93 -12.26 -1.23
CA PHE A 89 -8.87 -13.46 -2.08
C PHE A 89 -9.37 -13.19 -3.50
N GLU A 90 -9.59 -11.90 -3.84
CA GLU A 90 -9.94 -11.44 -5.18
C GLU A 90 -11.25 -12.03 -5.70
N GLN A 91 -12.20 -12.26 -4.79
CA GLN A 91 -13.51 -12.83 -5.12
C GLN A 91 -14.57 -11.76 -5.36
N GLN A 92 -14.33 -10.51 -4.96
CA GLN A 92 -15.29 -9.41 -5.09
C GLN A 92 -14.66 -8.25 -5.86
N PRO A 93 -14.37 -8.42 -7.16
CA PRO A 93 -13.73 -7.37 -7.96
C PRO A 93 -14.66 -6.19 -8.17
N GLY A 94 -14.07 -4.99 -8.20
CA GLY A 94 -14.80 -3.75 -8.44
C GLY A 94 -15.66 -3.29 -7.26
N GLU A 95 -15.47 -3.88 -6.08
CA GLU A 95 -16.23 -3.55 -4.88
C GLU A 95 -15.30 -3.11 -3.75
N ILE A 96 -15.86 -2.37 -2.79
CA ILE A 96 -15.19 -2.04 -1.53
C ILE A 96 -15.94 -2.72 -0.38
N ASN A 97 -15.29 -2.86 0.77
CA ASN A 97 -15.95 -3.40 1.96
C ASN A 97 -16.23 -2.29 2.98
N THR A 98 -17.08 -2.62 3.96
CA THR A 98 -17.47 -1.69 5.03
C THR A 98 -17.24 -2.32 6.39
N HIS A 99 -16.16 -3.08 6.54
CA HIS A 99 -15.85 -3.79 7.78
C HIS A 99 -15.55 -2.81 8.92
N ASP A 100 -15.88 -3.22 10.14
CA ASP A 100 -15.61 -2.50 11.38
C ASP A 100 -16.19 -1.08 11.40
N GLY A 101 -17.26 -0.83 10.62
CA GLY A 101 -17.89 0.49 10.53
C GLY A 101 -17.12 1.49 9.69
N GLY A 102 -16.12 1.05 8.97
CA GLY A 102 -15.32 1.88 8.07
C GLY A 102 -15.46 1.46 6.62
N ARG A 103 -14.41 1.71 5.84
CA ARG A 103 -14.31 1.28 4.45
C ARG A 103 -12.95 0.67 4.20
N GLY A 104 -12.87 -0.27 3.26
CA GLY A 104 -11.62 -0.89 2.87
C GLY A 104 -11.64 -1.38 1.44
N LEU A 105 -10.47 -1.53 0.83
CA LEU A 105 -10.29 -2.18 -0.46
C LEU A 105 -8.86 -2.70 -0.59
N TYR A 106 -8.68 -3.60 -1.55
CA TYR A 106 -7.40 -4.24 -1.86
C TYR A 106 -7.04 -4.01 -3.31
N TRP A 107 -5.75 -3.85 -3.58
CA TRP A 107 -5.21 -3.83 -4.95
C TRP A 107 -3.81 -4.44 -4.93
N GLN A 108 -3.16 -4.54 -6.08
CA GLN A 108 -1.81 -5.11 -6.17
C GLN A 108 -0.83 -4.09 -6.69
N ASP A 109 0.43 -4.22 -6.24
CA ASP A 109 1.51 -3.44 -6.79
C ASP A 109 2.12 -4.15 -8.02
N PRO A 110 3.02 -3.49 -8.80
CA PRO A 110 3.59 -4.09 -10.00
C PRO A 110 4.36 -5.40 -9.75
N SER A 111 4.83 -5.65 -8.54
CA SER A 111 5.55 -6.88 -8.18
C SER A 111 4.65 -7.95 -7.58
N GLY A 112 3.34 -7.70 -7.51
CA GLY A 112 2.36 -8.66 -7.03
C GLY A 112 2.09 -8.63 -5.54
N HIS A 113 2.61 -7.65 -4.81
CA HIS A 113 2.26 -7.48 -3.40
C HIS A 113 0.81 -7.04 -3.25
N LYS A 114 0.15 -7.55 -2.23
CA LYS A 114 -1.22 -7.19 -1.94
C LYS A 114 -1.25 -5.97 -1.02
N LEU A 115 -1.91 -4.93 -1.49
CA LEU A 115 -2.02 -3.66 -0.78
C LEU A 115 -3.47 -3.45 -0.34
N GLU A 116 -3.63 -2.80 0.80
CA GLU A 116 -4.96 -2.57 1.38
C GLU A 116 -4.99 -1.19 2.02
N ILE A 117 -6.12 -0.49 1.88
CA ILE A 117 -6.41 0.69 2.71
C ILE A 117 -7.66 0.43 3.52
N ILE A 118 -7.63 0.89 4.78
CA ILE A 118 -8.76 0.78 5.71
C ILE A 118 -8.94 2.11 6.43
N THR A 119 -10.18 2.45 6.74
CA THR A 119 -10.47 3.69 7.50
C THR A 119 -10.68 3.42 8.98
N ARG A 120 -10.76 2.16 9.38
CA ARG A 120 -10.88 1.74 10.78
C ARG A 120 -9.93 0.58 11.05
N PRO A 121 -9.26 0.55 12.22
CA PRO A 121 -8.41 -0.57 12.57
C PRO A 121 -9.19 -1.88 12.70
N TYR A 122 -8.51 -3.00 12.53
CA TYR A 122 -9.09 -4.31 12.77
C TYR A 122 -9.54 -4.47 14.21
N GLY A 123 -10.67 -5.15 14.37
CA GLY A 123 -11.15 -5.56 15.68
C GLY A 123 -11.66 -4.43 16.53
N GLY A 124 -11.97 -3.33 15.91
CA GLY A 124 -12.58 -2.25 16.59
C GLY A 124 -11.76 -1.07 16.91
#